data_8105184bd3fd467161464204aa540a12
#
_entry.id   8105184bd3fd467161464204aa540a12
#
_cell.length_a   1.000
_cell.length_b   1.000
_cell.length_c   1.000
_cell.angle_alpha   90.00
_cell.angle_beta   90.00
_cell.angle_gamma   90.00
#
_symmetry.space_group_name_H-M   'P 1'
#
loop_
_entity.id
_entity.type
_entity.pdbx_description
1 polymer ?
#
loop_
_entity_poly.entity_id
_entity_poly.type
_entity_poly.pdbx_seq_one_letter_code
_entity_poly.pdbx_strand_id
1 'polypeptide(L)'
;MNDRLARCRALLDQLGLDGVVVGEPADVRYLCGFRGEDTTLIIGRDVALICSDARYWGQVREEALGFELVEAVGTDLIADTVAAAARQLGVDARLGFQGASLSYEEYRRLRRRHGGRLRDVGGRVSRLRAVKDAAEIDVMRRAGALTDEALAAVVARGLVGRREADVAWDLLAEYHRLGAGGHGAQAHAIPGERLIVAGELVVIDTGAREDGYCSDITRTFAAGEPASELRRVYDVVLAAQLAGLAAVRDGAHGRDDVDAAARAVIEAAGYGEKFGHGAGHGVGLEVHEAPGLGRTRGDPLAAGMVCTVEPGIYIEGLAGVRIEDTVLVTEVGGERLTAFPKELQVTG
;
A
#
# COMPACT_ATOMS: atom_id res chain seq x y z
N MET A 1 13.02 -14.40 -6.15
CA MET A 1 12.97 -15.03 -4.81
C MET A 1 14.35 -15.09 -4.14
N ASN A 2 15.41 -15.63 -4.75
CA ASN A 2 16.74 -15.67 -4.13
C ASN A 2 17.29 -14.30 -3.71
N ASP A 3 17.03 -13.24 -4.49
CA ASP A 3 17.48 -11.88 -4.18
C ASP A 3 16.77 -11.28 -2.95
N ARG A 4 15.45 -11.50 -2.78
CA ARG A 4 14.67 -10.99 -1.65
C ARG A 4 15.14 -11.59 -0.32
N LEU A 5 15.39 -12.90 -0.31
CA LEU A 5 15.95 -13.58 0.85
C LEU A 5 17.37 -13.13 1.16
N ALA A 6 18.21 -12.91 0.12
CA ALA A 6 19.56 -12.35 0.28
C ALA A 6 19.54 -10.95 0.89
N ARG A 7 18.62 -10.07 0.46
CA ARG A 7 18.42 -8.73 1.05
C ARG A 7 18.00 -8.80 2.51
N CYS A 8 17.10 -9.73 2.86
CA CYS A 8 16.72 -9.95 4.25
C CYS A 8 17.90 -10.42 5.11
N ARG A 9 18.72 -11.34 4.60
CA ARG A 9 19.95 -11.81 5.28
C ARG A 9 20.98 -10.69 5.46
N ALA A 10 21.19 -9.85 4.46
CA ALA A 10 22.04 -8.67 4.58
C ALA A 10 21.55 -7.70 5.68
N LEU A 11 20.23 -7.53 5.82
CA LEU A 11 19.64 -6.76 6.92
C LEU A 11 19.97 -7.38 8.28
N LEU A 12 19.93 -8.71 8.42
CA LEU A 12 20.32 -9.39 9.66
C LEU A 12 21.78 -9.10 10.04
N ASP A 13 22.71 -9.18 9.07
CA ASP A 13 24.13 -8.86 9.29
C ASP A 13 24.30 -7.40 9.75
N GLN A 14 23.63 -6.44 9.13
CA GLN A 14 23.64 -5.03 9.53
C GLN A 14 23.13 -4.81 10.95
N LEU A 15 22.11 -5.57 11.35
CA LEU A 15 21.50 -5.47 12.67
C LEU A 15 22.23 -6.30 13.74
N GLY A 16 23.19 -7.13 13.36
CA GLY A 16 23.90 -8.06 14.25
C GLY A 16 22.97 -9.12 14.84
N LEU A 17 22.01 -9.61 14.05
CA LEU A 17 21.03 -10.62 14.44
C LEU A 17 21.41 -11.99 13.86
N ASP A 18 21.05 -13.05 14.57
CA ASP A 18 21.25 -14.43 14.12
C ASP A 18 20.04 -14.92 13.29
N GLY A 19 18.88 -14.27 13.48
CA GLY A 19 17.69 -14.53 12.70
C GLY A 19 16.58 -13.50 12.96
N VAL A 20 15.50 -13.58 12.15
CA VAL A 20 14.29 -12.77 12.32
C VAL A 20 13.04 -13.63 12.20
N VAL A 21 12.07 -13.33 13.04
CA VAL A 21 10.69 -13.84 12.97
C VAL A 21 9.85 -12.83 12.19
N VAL A 22 9.25 -13.27 11.09
CA VAL A 22 8.42 -12.44 10.20
C VAL A 22 7.01 -13.00 10.22
N GLY A 23 6.07 -12.22 10.73
CA GLY A 23 4.66 -12.60 10.83
C GLY A 23 3.71 -11.69 10.03
N GLU A 24 4.22 -10.58 9.46
CA GLU A 24 3.41 -9.71 8.61
C GLU A 24 3.07 -10.41 7.28
N PRO A 25 1.77 -10.62 6.95
CA PRO A 25 1.39 -11.41 5.77
C PRO A 25 1.98 -10.91 4.45
N ALA A 26 2.05 -9.60 4.25
CA ALA A 26 2.65 -9.03 3.06
C ALA A 26 4.16 -9.30 2.97
N ASP A 27 4.87 -9.30 4.10
CA ASP A 27 6.30 -9.61 4.15
C ASP A 27 6.54 -11.12 3.98
N VAL A 28 5.67 -11.97 4.54
CA VAL A 28 5.69 -13.42 4.30
C VAL A 28 5.56 -13.68 2.80
N ARG A 29 4.53 -13.12 2.16
CA ARG A 29 4.31 -13.26 0.72
C ARG A 29 5.51 -12.76 -0.11
N TYR A 30 6.05 -11.59 0.23
CA TYR A 30 7.20 -11.00 -0.46
C TYR A 30 8.41 -11.91 -0.40
N LEU A 31 8.72 -12.49 0.77
CA LEU A 31 9.95 -13.26 1.01
C LEU A 31 9.88 -14.70 0.49
N CYS A 32 8.71 -15.35 0.55
CA CYS A 32 8.59 -16.77 0.20
C CYS A 32 7.54 -17.08 -0.89
N GLY A 33 6.70 -16.11 -1.28
CA GLY A 33 5.65 -16.29 -2.28
C GLY A 33 4.34 -16.86 -1.73
N PHE A 34 4.29 -17.29 -0.48
CA PHE A 34 3.09 -17.88 0.14
C PHE A 34 1.95 -16.86 0.25
N ARG A 35 0.74 -17.27 -0.18
CA ARG A 35 -0.44 -16.40 -0.27
C ARG A 35 -1.52 -16.68 0.78
N GLY A 36 -1.27 -17.63 1.68
CA GLY A 36 -2.17 -17.94 2.78
C GLY A 36 -1.96 -17.01 3.98
N GLU A 37 -2.71 -17.31 5.03
CA GLU A 37 -2.71 -16.58 6.31
C GLU A 37 -2.09 -17.44 7.43
N ASP A 38 -2.08 -16.95 8.67
CA ASP A 38 -1.66 -17.68 9.85
C ASP A 38 -0.33 -18.43 9.70
N THR A 39 0.68 -17.70 9.23
CA THR A 39 2.04 -18.23 9.03
C THR A 39 3.10 -17.32 9.61
N THR A 40 4.25 -17.89 9.92
CA THR A 40 5.40 -17.14 10.41
C THR A 40 6.67 -17.68 9.74
N LEU A 41 7.54 -16.78 9.25
CA LEU A 41 8.85 -17.17 8.75
C LEU A 41 9.89 -17.04 9.84
N ILE A 42 10.91 -17.92 9.78
CA ILE A 42 12.17 -17.78 10.51
C ILE A 42 13.26 -17.73 9.45
N ILE A 43 13.93 -16.60 9.37
CA ILE A 43 15.02 -16.40 8.44
C ILE A 43 16.30 -16.15 9.22
N GLY A 44 17.30 -16.98 9.00
CA GLY A 44 18.65 -16.84 9.50
C GLY A 44 19.64 -16.89 8.34
N ARG A 45 20.96 -16.87 8.65
CA ARG A 45 22.00 -16.87 7.62
C ARG A 45 21.82 -18.04 6.65
N ASP A 46 21.67 -19.26 7.17
CA ASP A 46 21.51 -20.49 6.40
C ASP A 46 20.14 -21.15 6.65
N VAL A 47 19.27 -20.48 7.37
CA VAL A 47 17.95 -20.96 7.77
C VAL A 47 16.86 -20.21 7.00
N ALA A 48 15.87 -20.94 6.48
CA ALA A 48 14.66 -20.41 5.89
C ALA A 48 13.52 -21.36 6.19
N LEU A 49 12.75 -21.07 7.23
CA LEU A 49 11.62 -21.88 7.68
C LEU A 49 10.32 -21.13 7.52
N ILE A 50 9.26 -21.86 7.23
CA ILE A 50 7.87 -21.39 7.27
C ILE A 50 7.08 -22.25 8.25
N CYS A 51 6.57 -21.66 9.31
CA CYS A 51 5.76 -22.31 10.31
C CYS A 51 4.29 -22.05 10.02
N SER A 52 3.48 -23.11 9.87
CA SER A 52 2.07 -23.00 9.51
C SER A 52 1.27 -24.19 10.05
N ASP A 53 -0.03 -24.02 10.19
CA ASP A 53 -0.93 -25.09 10.64
C ASP A 53 -1.43 -25.99 9.50
N ALA A 54 -2.16 -27.05 9.87
CA ALA A 54 -2.58 -28.10 8.94
C ALA A 54 -3.46 -27.61 7.78
N ARG A 55 -4.11 -26.47 7.89
CA ARG A 55 -4.96 -25.90 6.83
C ARG A 55 -4.14 -25.54 5.59
N TYR A 56 -2.85 -25.21 5.79
CA TYR A 56 -1.99 -24.62 4.75
C TYR A 56 -0.79 -25.50 4.36
N TRP A 57 -0.54 -26.64 5.00
CA TRP A 57 0.67 -27.44 4.70
C TRP A 57 0.81 -27.82 3.21
N GLY A 58 -0.30 -28.16 2.55
CA GLY A 58 -0.31 -28.45 1.11
C GLY A 58 0.11 -27.23 0.29
N GLN A 59 -0.53 -26.11 0.55
CA GLN A 59 -0.27 -24.85 -0.14
C GLN A 59 1.17 -24.33 0.09
N VAL A 60 1.68 -24.45 1.32
CA VAL A 60 3.08 -24.09 1.64
C VAL A 60 4.07 -24.89 0.79
N ARG A 61 3.85 -26.20 0.62
CA ARG A 61 4.75 -27.05 -0.20
C ARG A 61 4.74 -26.68 -1.67
N GLU A 62 3.64 -26.12 -2.16
CA GLU A 62 3.49 -25.67 -3.55
C GLU A 62 4.04 -24.25 -3.78
N GLU A 63 3.80 -23.34 -2.86
CA GLU A 63 4.07 -21.91 -3.05
C GLU A 63 5.39 -21.43 -2.43
N ALA A 64 5.78 -21.94 -1.23
CA ALA A 64 6.95 -21.47 -0.49
C ALA A 64 8.22 -22.24 -0.83
N LEU A 65 8.56 -22.29 -2.12
CA LEU A 65 9.74 -23.03 -2.61
C LEU A 65 11.04 -22.45 -2.02
N GLY A 66 11.85 -23.34 -1.42
CA GLY A 66 13.11 -22.96 -0.76
C GLY A 66 12.98 -22.63 0.73
N PHE A 67 11.78 -22.82 1.29
CA PHE A 67 11.55 -22.78 2.73
C PHE A 67 11.23 -24.20 3.24
N GLU A 68 11.78 -24.55 4.39
CA GLU A 68 11.45 -25.80 5.09
C GLU A 68 10.17 -25.60 5.91
N LEU A 69 9.16 -26.46 5.70
CA LEU A 69 7.91 -26.40 6.45
C LEU A 69 8.09 -26.93 7.87
N VAL A 70 7.74 -26.11 8.84
CA VAL A 70 7.54 -26.49 10.23
C VAL A 70 6.04 -26.69 10.46
N GLU A 71 5.62 -27.94 10.61
CA GLU A 71 4.22 -28.30 10.83
C GLU A 71 3.82 -27.96 12.27
N ALA A 72 3.05 -26.89 12.45
CA ALA A 72 2.50 -26.52 13.75
C ALA A 72 1.32 -27.44 14.10
N VAL A 73 1.36 -28.09 15.25
CA VAL A 73 0.37 -29.09 15.68
C VAL A 73 -0.63 -28.53 16.69
N GLY A 74 -0.44 -27.31 17.16
CA GLY A 74 -1.28 -26.68 18.17
C GLY A 74 -1.95 -25.41 17.69
N THR A 75 -2.60 -24.73 18.61
CA THR A 75 -3.18 -23.38 18.39
C THR A 75 -2.18 -22.26 18.71
N ASP A 76 -0.97 -22.59 19.14
CA ASP A 76 0.09 -21.63 19.52
C ASP A 76 1.23 -21.65 18.49
N LEU A 77 0.97 -21.06 17.34
CA LEU A 77 1.96 -20.93 16.26
C LEU A 77 3.28 -20.29 16.73
N ILE A 78 3.22 -19.33 17.66
CA ILE A 78 4.41 -18.69 18.25
C ILE A 78 5.26 -19.74 19.01
N ALA A 79 4.64 -20.69 19.70
CA ALA A 79 5.38 -21.75 20.41
C ALA A 79 6.20 -22.60 19.45
N ASP A 80 5.57 -23.04 18.37
CA ASP A 80 6.21 -23.92 17.38
C ASP A 80 7.29 -23.14 16.60
N THR A 81 7.03 -21.87 16.27
CA THR A 81 8.02 -20.95 15.67
C THR A 81 9.27 -20.80 16.56
N VAL A 82 9.09 -20.54 17.85
CA VAL A 82 10.22 -20.36 18.79
C VAL A 82 11.00 -21.68 18.94
N ALA A 83 10.30 -22.79 19.05
CA ALA A 83 10.94 -24.10 19.15
C ALA A 83 11.75 -24.44 17.88
N ALA A 84 11.24 -24.10 16.70
CA ALA A 84 11.97 -24.26 15.45
C ALA A 84 13.19 -23.33 15.37
N ALA A 85 13.04 -22.06 15.74
CA ALA A 85 14.16 -21.12 15.81
C ALA A 85 15.26 -21.60 16.74
N ALA A 86 14.90 -22.07 17.95
CA ALA A 86 15.87 -22.58 18.93
C ALA A 86 16.62 -23.82 18.42
N ARG A 87 15.95 -24.73 17.69
CA ARG A 87 16.60 -25.91 17.09
C ARG A 87 17.60 -25.57 16.02
N GLN A 88 17.30 -24.56 15.19
CA GLN A 88 18.09 -24.23 14.00
C GLN A 88 19.14 -23.15 14.26
N LEU A 89 18.86 -22.18 15.11
CA LEU A 89 19.72 -21.03 15.40
C LEU A 89 20.38 -21.08 16.77
N GLY A 90 19.90 -21.97 17.67
CA GLY A 90 20.33 -22.04 19.05
C GLY A 90 19.41 -21.29 20.01
N VAL A 91 19.38 -21.76 21.28
CA VAL A 91 18.48 -21.22 22.31
C VAL A 91 18.81 -19.79 22.74
N ASP A 92 20.07 -19.36 22.55
CA ASP A 92 20.58 -18.04 22.91
C ASP A 92 20.67 -17.09 21.69
N ALA A 93 20.11 -17.48 20.53
CA ALA A 93 20.14 -16.69 19.33
C ALA A 93 19.58 -15.28 19.54
N ARG A 94 20.18 -14.29 18.87
CA ARG A 94 19.67 -12.92 18.84
C ARG A 94 18.61 -12.83 17.76
N LEU A 95 17.35 -12.86 18.15
CA LEU A 95 16.23 -12.84 17.22
C LEU A 95 15.64 -11.44 17.05
N GLY A 96 15.49 -11.03 15.80
CA GLY A 96 14.63 -9.93 15.42
C GLY A 96 13.17 -10.35 15.40
N PHE A 97 12.26 -9.39 15.60
CA PHE A 97 10.82 -9.57 15.39
C PHE A 97 10.18 -8.25 14.92
N GLN A 98 9.04 -8.34 14.26
CA GLN A 98 8.29 -7.18 13.80
C GLN A 98 7.27 -6.76 14.88
N GLY A 99 7.59 -5.72 15.65
CA GLY A 99 6.74 -5.27 16.76
C GLY A 99 5.37 -4.75 16.32
N ALA A 100 5.23 -4.29 15.08
CA ALA A 100 3.95 -3.82 14.55
C ALA A 100 2.99 -4.97 14.18
N SER A 101 3.50 -6.17 13.86
CA SER A 101 2.70 -7.32 13.43
C SER A 101 2.40 -8.31 14.56
N LEU A 102 3.06 -8.19 15.71
CA LEU A 102 2.80 -9.02 16.87
C LEU A 102 1.86 -8.33 17.85
N SER A 103 0.79 -9.00 18.24
CA SER A 103 0.02 -8.58 19.39
C SER A 103 0.88 -8.59 20.67
N TYR A 104 0.50 -7.81 21.67
CA TYR A 104 1.20 -7.81 22.96
C TYR A 104 1.25 -9.20 23.61
N GLU A 105 0.20 -9.99 23.44
CA GLU A 105 0.14 -11.36 23.97
C GLU A 105 1.11 -12.29 23.24
N GLU A 106 1.22 -12.21 21.92
CA GLU A 106 2.18 -12.97 21.12
C GLU A 106 3.62 -12.59 21.48
N TYR A 107 3.92 -11.29 21.62
CA TYR A 107 5.22 -10.85 22.13
C TYR A 107 5.55 -11.40 23.50
N ARG A 108 4.57 -11.42 24.44
CA ARG A 108 4.78 -12.04 25.76
C ARG A 108 5.06 -13.54 25.67
N ARG A 109 4.38 -14.24 24.78
CA ARG A 109 4.63 -15.68 24.54
C ARG A 109 6.02 -15.89 23.94
N LEU A 110 6.38 -15.14 22.90
CA LEU A 110 7.71 -15.15 22.29
C LEU A 110 8.79 -14.93 23.36
N ARG A 111 8.67 -13.89 24.17
CA ARG A 111 9.64 -13.55 25.21
C ARG A 111 9.76 -14.62 26.32
N ARG A 112 8.65 -15.26 26.70
CA ARG A 112 8.69 -16.33 27.73
C ARG A 112 9.35 -17.61 27.24
N ARG A 113 9.29 -17.87 25.94
CA ARG A 113 9.75 -19.13 25.34
C ARG A 113 11.14 -19.03 24.74
N HIS A 114 11.56 -17.83 24.33
CA HIS A 114 12.90 -17.59 23.79
C HIS A 114 13.84 -17.15 24.91
N GLY A 115 14.91 -17.92 25.12
CA GLY A 115 15.93 -17.64 26.15
C GLY A 115 16.93 -16.56 25.76
N GLY A 116 17.08 -16.30 24.46
CA GLY A 116 18.03 -15.35 23.91
C GLY A 116 17.54 -13.90 23.89
N ARG A 117 18.30 -13.05 23.21
CA ARG A 117 17.96 -11.62 23.05
C ARG A 117 16.94 -11.41 21.96
N LEU A 118 15.87 -10.69 22.30
CA LEU A 118 14.86 -10.24 21.34
C LEU A 118 15.08 -8.76 21.01
N ARG A 119 14.98 -8.40 19.73
CA ARG A 119 15.07 -7.03 19.23
C ARG A 119 13.94 -6.73 18.27
N ASP A 120 13.17 -5.69 18.56
CA ASP A 120 12.21 -5.17 17.59
C ASP A 120 12.98 -4.57 16.40
N VAL A 121 12.70 -5.07 15.21
CA VAL A 121 13.28 -4.56 13.96
C VAL A 121 12.42 -3.46 13.33
N GLY A 122 11.26 -3.16 13.93
CA GLY A 122 10.31 -2.19 13.39
C GLY A 122 9.92 -2.54 11.96
N GLY A 123 9.70 -1.54 11.12
CA GLY A 123 9.36 -1.73 9.70
C GLY A 123 10.52 -2.05 8.76
N ARG A 124 11.71 -2.48 9.26
CA ARG A 124 12.89 -2.69 8.40
C ARG A 124 12.74 -3.82 7.42
N VAL A 125 12.02 -4.89 7.79
CA VAL A 125 11.72 -6.00 6.87
C VAL A 125 10.75 -5.52 5.80
N SER A 126 9.67 -4.84 6.18
CA SER A 126 8.65 -4.32 5.25
C SER A 126 9.26 -3.29 4.25
N ARG A 127 10.28 -2.54 4.66
CA ARG A 127 11.01 -1.62 3.76
C ARG A 127 11.76 -2.33 2.63
N LEU A 128 12.04 -3.63 2.75
CA LEU A 128 12.62 -4.39 1.64
C LEU A 128 11.71 -4.45 0.42
N ARG A 129 10.39 -4.27 0.61
CA ARG A 129 9.38 -4.23 -0.45
C ARG A 129 9.28 -2.85 -1.13
N ALA A 130 9.88 -1.80 -0.55
CA ALA A 130 9.72 -0.44 -1.07
C ALA A 130 10.23 -0.31 -2.51
N VAL A 131 11.37 -0.93 -2.84
CA VAL A 131 11.94 -0.98 -4.20
C VAL A 131 11.45 -2.24 -4.88
N LYS A 132 10.63 -2.08 -5.90
CA LYS A 132 10.01 -3.14 -6.70
C LYS A 132 10.96 -3.64 -7.79
N ASP A 133 10.93 -4.92 -8.06
CA ASP A 133 11.57 -5.50 -9.25
C ASP A 133 10.67 -5.33 -10.50
N ALA A 134 11.21 -5.66 -11.67
CA ALA A 134 10.49 -5.48 -12.93
C ALA A 134 9.19 -6.29 -13.01
N ALA A 135 9.17 -7.50 -12.42
CA ALA A 135 7.97 -8.33 -12.42
C ALA A 135 6.88 -7.75 -11.51
N GLU A 136 7.26 -7.21 -10.35
CA GLU A 136 6.35 -6.50 -9.45
C GLU A 136 5.74 -5.27 -10.13
N ILE A 137 6.57 -4.47 -10.82
CA ILE A 137 6.13 -3.27 -11.56
C ILE A 137 5.15 -3.66 -12.67
N ASP A 138 5.39 -4.75 -13.41
CA ASP A 138 4.48 -5.21 -14.45
C ASP A 138 3.12 -5.66 -13.91
N VAL A 139 3.08 -6.29 -12.73
CA VAL A 139 1.82 -6.60 -12.03
C VAL A 139 1.10 -5.31 -11.64
N MET A 140 1.81 -4.33 -11.08
CA MET A 140 1.22 -3.06 -10.66
C MET A 140 0.69 -2.23 -11.85
N ARG A 141 1.34 -2.30 -13.02
CA ARG A 141 0.81 -1.70 -14.26
C ARG A 141 -0.51 -2.34 -14.66
N ARG A 142 -0.63 -3.67 -14.58
CA ARG A 142 -1.90 -4.35 -14.84
C ARG A 142 -2.97 -3.96 -13.82
N ALA A 143 -2.64 -3.89 -12.53
CA ALA A 143 -3.56 -3.42 -11.50
C ALA A 143 -4.05 -1.99 -11.80
N GLY A 144 -3.17 -1.08 -12.22
CA GLY A 144 -3.52 0.27 -12.63
C GLY A 144 -4.50 0.29 -13.82
N ALA A 145 -4.21 -0.49 -14.86
CA ALA A 145 -5.08 -0.59 -16.04
C ALA A 145 -6.48 -1.14 -15.69
N LEU A 146 -6.56 -2.14 -14.82
CA LEU A 146 -7.84 -2.68 -14.33
C LEU A 146 -8.64 -1.62 -13.56
N THR A 147 -7.96 -0.79 -12.77
CA THR A 147 -8.59 0.32 -12.04
C THR A 147 -9.13 1.38 -13.00
N ASP A 148 -8.34 1.78 -13.99
CA ASP A 148 -8.77 2.75 -15.00
C ASP A 148 -10.00 2.26 -15.78
N GLU A 149 -10.04 0.98 -16.16
CA GLU A 149 -11.16 0.36 -16.88
C GLU A 149 -12.44 0.32 -16.02
N ALA A 150 -12.31 -0.11 -14.75
CA ALA A 150 -13.44 -0.18 -13.82
C ALA A 150 -14.02 1.22 -13.56
N LEU A 151 -13.16 2.21 -13.31
CA LEU A 151 -13.57 3.58 -13.07
C LEU A 151 -14.27 4.18 -14.29
N ALA A 152 -13.73 3.97 -15.49
CA ALA A 152 -14.35 4.42 -16.74
C ALA A 152 -15.74 3.80 -16.95
N ALA A 153 -15.90 2.51 -16.70
CA ALA A 153 -17.17 1.82 -16.86
C ALA A 153 -18.25 2.34 -15.89
N VAL A 154 -17.88 2.65 -14.66
CA VAL A 154 -18.82 3.17 -13.65
C VAL A 154 -19.22 4.61 -13.93
N VAL A 155 -18.26 5.47 -14.25
CA VAL A 155 -18.52 6.90 -14.51
C VAL A 155 -19.34 7.09 -15.78
N ALA A 156 -19.17 6.25 -16.79
CA ALA A 156 -19.96 6.29 -18.02
C ALA A 156 -21.47 6.05 -17.80
N ARG A 157 -21.87 5.49 -16.65
CA ARG A 157 -23.29 5.29 -16.28
C ARG A 157 -23.94 6.54 -15.72
N GLY A 158 -23.20 7.64 -15.55
CA GLY A 158 -23.64 8.85 -14.85
C GLY A 158 -23.62 8.71 -13.33
N LEU A 159 -23.63 9.82 -12.63
CA LEU A 159 -23.59 9.87 -11.16
C LEU A 159 -24.84 10.51 -10.55
N VAL A 160 -25.49 11.45 -11.26
CA VAL A 160 -26.64 12.21 -10.75
C VAL A 160 -27.80 11.29 -10.41
N GLY A 161 -28.36 11.44 -9.20
CA GLY A 161 -29.52 10.69 -8.73
C GLY A 161 -29.20 9.28 -8.24
N ARG A 162 -27.92 8.84 -8.28
CA ARG A 162 -27.51 7.55 -7.73
C ARG A 162 -27.14 7.68 -6.25
N ARG A 163 -27.31 6.61 -5.49
CA ARG A 163 -26.76 6.54 -4.14
C ARG A 163 -25.26 6.32 -4.18
N GLU A 164 -24.53 6.91 -3.25
CA GLU A 164 -23.09 6.68 -3.12
C GLU A 164 -22.76 5.18 -2.99
N ALA A 165 -23.56 4.43 -2.22
CA ALA A 165 -23.41 2.99 -2.05
C ALA A 165 -23.59 2.21 -3.38
N ASP A 166 -24.48 2.63 -4.29
CA ASP A 166 -24.69 1.97 -5.58
C ASP A 166 -23.48 2.19 -6.51
N VAL A 167 -22.87 3.38 -6.47
CA VAL A 167 -21.65 3.66 -7.22
C VAL A 167 -20.48 2.80 -6.72
N ALA A 168 -20.35 2.66 -5.40
CA ALA A 168 -19.34 1.80 -4.79
C ALA A 168 -19.55 0.31 -5.14
N TRP A 169 -20.79 -0.17 -5.13
CA TRP A 169 -21.13 -1.54 -5.55
C TRP A 169 -20.80 -1.80 -7.01
N ASP A 170 -21.06 -0.83 -7.88
CA ASP A 170 -20.74 -0.95 -9.30
C ASP A 170 -19.22 -1.08 -9.51
N LEU A 171 -18.40 -0.33 -8.77
CA LEU A 171 -16.93 -0.48 -8.81
C LEU A 171 -16.49 -1.88 -8.40
N LEU A 172 -17.02 -2.40 -7.29
CA LEU A 172 -16.74 -3.77 -6.85
C LEU A 172 -17.16 -4.82 -7.89
N ALA A 173 -18.34 -4.64 -8.51
CA ALA A 173 -18.83 -5.52 -9.57
C ALA A 173 -17.93 -5.49 -10.80
N GLU A 174 -17.43 -4.31 -11.21
CA GLU A 174 -16.49 -4.19 -12.34
C GLU A 174 -15.16 -4.86 -12.02
N TYR A 175 -14.57 -4.68 -10.83
CA TYR A 175 -13.35 -5.39 -10.44
C TYR A 175 -13.54 -6.90 -10.47
N HIS A 176 -14.67 -7.40 -10.00
CA HIS A 176 -14.98 -8.82 -10.04
C HIS A 176 -15.14 -9.33 -11.49
N ARG A 177 -15.79 -8.57 -12.37
CA ARG A 177 -15.92 -8.86 -13.79
C ARG A 177 -14.56 -8.93 -14.49
N LEU A 178 -13.63 -8.05 -14.13
CA LEU A 178 -12.28 -7.98 -14.69
C LEU A 178 -11.32 -9.03 -14.10
N GLY A 179 -11.77 -9.80 -13.10
CA GLY A 179 -10.95 -10.80 -12.43
C GLY A 179 -9.97 -10.23 -11.39
N ALA A 180 -10.06 -8.94 -11.12
CA ALA A 180 -9.28 -8.30 -10.08
C ALA A 180 -9.84 -8.61 -8.69
N GLY A 181 -8.97 -8.85 -7.71
CA GLY A 181 -9.37 -8.92 -6.31
C GLY A 181 -9.79 -7.51 -5.83
N GLY A 182 -11.02 -7.39 -5.30
CA GLY A 182 -11.56 -6.09 -4.89
C GLY A 182 -10.96 -5.59 -3.58
N HIS A 183 -10.26 -4.48 -3.60
CA HIS A 183 -10.21 -3.48 -2.55
C HIS A 183 -10.86 -2.19 -3.08
N GLY A 184 -12.02 -2.35 -3.69
CA GLY A 184 -12.79 -1.24 -4.18
C GLY A 184 -13.36 -0.41 -3.05
N ALA A 185 -13.28 0.91 -3.19
CA ALA A 185 -14.03 1.90 -2.42
C ALA A 185 -13.82 1.88 -0.91
N GLN A 186 -12.58 1.92 -0.44
CA GLN A 186 -12.29 2.33 0.94
C GLN A 186 -11.60 3.69 0.97
N ALA A 187 -12.26 4.70 0.41
CA ALA A 187 -12.00 6.06 0.86
C ALA A 187 -12.39 6.17 2.35
N HIS A 188 -11.78 7.07 3.10
CA HIS A 188 -12.10 7.28 4.51
C HIS A 188 -13.58 7.68 4.77
N ALA A 189 -14.36 7.96 3.72
CA ALA A 189 -15.80 8.13 3.77
C ALA A 189 -16.50 6.82 3.39
N ILE A 190 -17.36 6.32 4.27
CA ILE A 190 -18.19 5.14 3.98
C ILE A 190 -19.33 5.58 3.06
N PRO A 191 -19.41 5.05 1.81
CA PRO A 191 -20.53 5.34 0.91
C PRO A 191 -21.87 4.96 1.55
N GLY A 192 -22.82 5.88 1.54
CA GLY A 192 -24.11 5.73 2.23
C GLY A 192 -25.31 5.78 1.28
N GLU A 193 -26.49 5.90 1.90
CA GLU A 193 -27.79 6.02 1.21
C GLU A 193 -28.00 7.42 0.59
N ARG A 194 -27.03 8.34 0.77
CA ARG A 194 -27.11 9.70 0.23
C ARG A 194 -27.15 9.67 -1.29
N LEU A 195 -28.10 10.41 -1.85
CA LEU A 195 -28.20 10.62 -3.29
C LEU A 195 -27.21 11.70 -3.73
N ILE A 196 -26.50 11.42 -4.80
CA ILE A 196 -25.63 12.39 -5.49
C ILE A 196 -26.53 13.38 -6.22
N VAL A 197 -26.34 14.69 -5.97
CA VAL A 197 -27.17 15.78 -6.50
C VAL A 197 -26.42 16.53 -7.60
N ALA A 198 -27.16 17.01 -8.59
CA ALA A 198 -26.57 17.79 -9.66
C ALA A 198 -25.87 19.07 -9.14
N GLY A 199 -24.67 19.36 -9.65
CA GLY A 199 -23.83 20.49 -9.24
C GLY A 199 -22.79 20.15 -8.18
N GLU A 200 -22.79 18.92 -7.63
CA GLU A 200 -21.82 18.48 -6.63
C GLU A 200 -20.53 17.96 -7.26
N LEU A 201 -19.44 18.00 -6.47
CA LEU A 201 -18.22 17.24 -6.74
C LEU A 201 -18.24 15.93 -5.97
N VAL A 202 -17.94 14.84 -6.67
CA VAL A 202 -17.91 13.48 -6.12
C VAL A 202 -16.48 12.97 -6.19
N VAL A 203 -15.88 12.70 -5.04
CA VAL A 203 -14.57 12.08 -4.93
C VAL A 203 -14.74 10.56 -5.00
N ILE A 204 -14.12 9.92 -5.96
CA ILE A 204 -14.03 8.46 -6.07
C ILE A 204 -12.58 8.07 -5.90
N ASP A 205 -12.31 7.37 -4.79
CA ASP A 205 -11.02 6.82 -4.42
C ASP A 205 -11.14 5.30 -4.47
N THR A 206 -10.29 4.66 -5.26
CA THR A 206 -10.44 3.24 -5.57
C THR A 206 -9.14 2.62 -6.09
N GLY A 207 -9.04 1.29 -5.95
CA GLY A 207 -7.91 0.53 -6.47
C GLY A 207 -8.24 -0.93 -6.72
N ALA A 208 -7.57 -1.54 -7.70
CA ALA A 208 -7.60 -2.96 -7.96
C ALA A 208 -6.46 -3.67 -7.20
N ARG A 209 -6.63 -4.98 -6.99
CA ARG A 209 -5.55 -5.85 -6.55
C ARG A 209 -5.37 -6.97 -7.56
N GLU A 210 -4.21 -6.98 -8.22
CA GLU A 210 -3.81 -8.00 -9.19
C GLU A 210 -2.62 -8.78 -8.64
N ASP A 211 -2.74 -10.08 -8.59
CA ASP A 211 -1.73 -10.98 -7.99
C ASP A 211 -1.12 -10.42 -6.68
N GLY A 212 -2.00 -9.89 -5.81
CA GLY A 212 -1.68 -9.34 -4.49
C GLY A 212 -1.14 -7.91 -4.47
N TYR A 213 -0.72 -7.35 -5.59
CA TYR A 213 -0.26 -5.96 -5.68
C TYR A 213 -1.45 -5.02 -5.90
N CYS A 214 -1.41 -3.90 -5.22
CA CYS A 214 -2.43 -2.87 -5.28
C CYS A 214 -2.10 -1.82 -6.34
N SER A 215 -3.14 -1.23 -6.93
CA SER A 215 -3.12 0.12 -7.49
C SER A 215 -3.94 1.04 -6.60
N ASP A 216 -3.78 2.33 -6.77
CA ASP A 216 -4.49 3.35 -6.04
C ASP A 216 -4.71 4.57 -6.92
N ILE A 217 -5.93 5.10 -6.95
CA ILE A 217 -6.28 6.27 -7.74
C ILE A 217 -7.46 7.00 -7.13
N THR A 218 -7.36 8.31 -7.04
CA THR A 218 -8.50 9.17 -6.77
C THR A 218 -8.80 10.06 -7.96
N ARG A 219 -10.07 10.16 -8.30
CA ARG A 219 -10.59 11.19 -9.20
C ARG A 219 -11.79 11.90 -8.58
N THR A 220 -11.88 13.18 -8.83
CA THR A 220 -13.07 13.96 -8.49
C THR A 220 -13.85 14.25 -9.75
N PHE A 221 -15.14 13.94 -9.74
CA PHE A 221 -16.07 14.15 -10.86
C PHE A 221 -17.08 15.23 -10.51
N ALA A 222 -17.61 15.92 -11.51
CA ALA A 222 -18.75 16.82 -11.33
C ALA A 222 -20.04 16.08 -11.71
N ALA A 223 -20.95 15.92 -10.79
CA ALA A 223 -22.29 15.42 -11.04
C ALA A 223 -23.15 16.56 -11.60
N GLY A 224 -23.28 16.65 -12.92
CA GLY A 224 -23.81 17.85 -13.59
C GLY A 224 -22.84 19.03 -13.53
N GLU A 225 -23.24 20.18 -14.12
CA GLU A 225 -22.37 21.37 -14.20
C GLU A 225 -22.12 21.98 -12.82
N PRO A 226 -20.87 22.04 -12.33
CA PRO A 226 -20.56 22.55 -11.01
C PRO A 226 -20.47 24.10 -11.01
N ALA A 227 -20.67 24.71 -9.85
CA ALA A 227 -20.43 26.13 -9.67
C ALA A 227 -18.98 26.51 -10.00
N SER A 228 -18.77 27.75 -10.48
CA SER A 228 -17.44 28.25 -10.87
C SER A 228 -16.42 28.22 -9.74
N GLU A 229 -16.85 28.34 -8.49
CA GLU A 229 -16.02 28.22 -7.30
C GLU A 229 -15.47 26.80 -7.15
N LEU A 230 -16.31 25.76 -7.32
CA LEU A 230 -15.92 24.36 -7.22
C LEU A 230 -14.93 23.99 -8.34
N ARG A 231 -15.17 24.48 -9.56
CA ARG A 231 -14.25 24.30 -10.68
C ARG A 231 -12.88 24.91 -10.38
N ARG A 232 -12.83 26.10 -9.75
CA ARG A 232 -11.59 26.74 -9.34
C ARG A 232 -10.82 25.93 -8.28
N VAL A 233 -11.52 25.36 -7.30
CA VAL A 233 -10.90 24.47 -6.31
C VAL A 233 -10.30 23.24 -7.01
N TYR A 234 -11.02 22.66 -7.96
CA TYR A 234 -10.53 21.54 -8.76
C TYR A 234 -9.23 21.91 -9.51
N ASP A 235 -9.21 23.04 -10.19
CA ASP A 235 -8.05 23.50 -10.97
C ASP A 235 -6.81 23.71 -10.09
N VAL A 236 -6.99 24.19 -8.86
CA VAL A 236 -5.91 24.33 -7.87
C VAL A 236 -5.35 22.95 -7.47
N VAL A 237 -6.23 21.98 -7.19
CA VAL A 237 -5.79 20.62 -6.82
C VAL A 237 -5.09 19.93 -7.99
N LEU A 238 -5.60 20.10 -9.21
CA LEU A 238 -4.95 19.58 -10.42
C LEU A 238 -3.54 20.17 -10.59
N ALA A 239 -3.39 21.47 -10.44
CA ALA A 239 -2.09 22.15 -10.53
C ALA A 239 -1.13 21.64 -9.42
N ALA A 240 -1.64 21.44 -8.20
CA ALA A 240 -0.86 20.90 -7.08
C ALA A 240 -0.40 19.46 -7.36
N GLN A 241 -1.29 18.62 -7.89
CA GLN A 241 -0.96 17.23 -8.23
C GLN A 241 0.11 17.15 -9.33
N LEU A 242 0.00 17.98 -10.35
CA LEU A 242 1.00 18.08 -11.41
C LEU A 242 2.36 18.57 -10.88
N ALA A 243 2.36 19.54 -9.95
CA ALA A 243 3.58 20.02 -9.31
C ALA A 243 4.24 18.94 -8.45
N GLY A 244 3.46 18.21 -7.64
CA GLY A 244 3.96 17.08 -6.87
C GLY A 244 4.51 15.96 -7.75
N LEU A 245 3.80 15.58 -8.81
CA LEU A 245 4.23 14.58 -9.78
C LEU A 245 5.56 14.97 -10.46
N ALA A 246 5.73 16.23 -10.84
CA ALA A 246 6.95 16.72 -11.46
C ALA A 246 8.17 16.67 -10.50
N ALA A 247 7.94 16.65 -9.19
CA ALA A 247 8.99 16.55 -8.18
C ALA A 247 9.40 15.08 -7.88
N VAL A 248 8.64 14.08 -8.34
CA VAL A 248 8.98 12.66 -8.13
C VAL A 248 10.17 12.28 -9.01
N ARG A 249 11.27 11.87 -8.39
CA ARG A 249 12.45 11.31 -9.06
C ARG A 249 13.35 10.59 -8.05
N ASP A 250 14.32 9.85 -8.53
CA ASP A 250 15.38 9.28 -7.69
C ASP A 250 16.10 10.38 -6.89
N GLY A 251 16.36 10.11 -5.62
CA GLY A 251 16.99 11.05 -4.69
C GLY A 251 16.10 12.15 -4.13
N ALA A 252 14.87 12.33 -4.63
CA ALA A 252 13.93 13.30 -4.07
C ALA A 252 13.43 12.84 -2.69
N HIS A 253 13.09 13.80 -1.83
CA HIS A 253 12.46 13.51 -0.55
C HIS A 253 10.95 13.71 -0.64
N GLY A 254 10.19 12.72 -0.16
CA GLY A 254 8.72 12.77 -0.19
C GLY A 254 8.14 14.03 0.44
N ARG A 255 8.69 14.47 1.60
CA ARG A 255 8.27 15.68 2.29
C ARG A 255 8.79 16.97 1.64
N ASP A 256 10.12 17.03 1.46
CA ASP A 256 10.80 18.30 1.20
C ASP A 256 10.73 18.69 -0.29
N ASP A 257 10.49 17.72 -1.17
CA ASP A 257 10.34 17.93 -2.61
C ASP A 257 8.89 17.73 -3.07
N VAL A 258 8.30 16.53 -2.90
CA VAL A 258 7.00 16.17 -3.48
C VAL A 258 5.84 16.84 -2.73
N ASP A 259 5.75 16.66 -1.40
CA ASP A 259 4.71 17.31 -0.59
C ASP A 259 4.85 18.83 -0.62
N ALA A 260 6.08 19.35 -0.51
CA ALA A 260 6.33 20.79 -0.53
C ALA A 260 5.92 21.43 -1.86
N ALA A 261 6.18 20.77 -3.00
CA ALA A 261 5.78 21.29 -4.31
C ALA A 261 4.25 21.37 -4.46
N ALA A 262 3.54 20.29 -4.09
CA ALA A 262 2.07 20.26 -4.13
C ALA A 262 1.46 21.27 -3.15
N ARG A 263 1.97 21.33 -1.93
CA ARG A 263 1.49 22.19 -0.85
C ARG A 263 1.67 23.67 -1.17
N ALA A 264 2.80 24.05 -1.77
CA ALA A 264 3.05 25.45 -2.16
C ALA A 264 1.99 25.99 -3.13
N VAL A 265 1.50 25.18 -4.07
CA VAL A 265 0.43 25.56 -4.99
C VAL A 265 -0.88 25.81 -4.24
N ILE A 266 -1.24 24.92 -3.32
CA ILE A 266 -2.47 25.01 -2.52
C ILE A 266 -2.42 26.23 -1.58
N GLU A 267 -1.26 26.47 -0.94
CA GLU A 267 -1.04 27.62 -0.04
C GLU A 267 -1.11 28.95 -0.81
N ALA A 268 -0.47 29.03 -1.99
CA ALA A 268 -0.50 30.21 -2.83
C ALA A 268 -1.93 30.57 -3.30
N ALA A 269 -2.80 29.57 -3.44
CA ALA A 269 -4.22 29.76 -3.76
C ALA A 269 -5.09 30.10 -2.53
N GLY A 270 -4.52 30.15 -1.32
CA GLY A 270 -5.22 30.50 -0.08
C GLY A 270 -5.91 29.32 0.62
N TYR A 271 -5.62 28.05 0.22
CA TYR A 271 -6.24 26.84 0.79
C TYR A 271 -5.30 26.01 1.68
N GLY A 272 -4.17 26.55 2.13
CA GLY A 272 -3.15 25.79 2.88
C GLY A 272 -3.69 25.01 4.08
N GLU A 273 -4.61 25.60 4.87
CA GLU A 273 -5.25 24.95 6.02
C GLU A 273 -6.25 23.86 5.63
N LYS A 274 -6.64 23.79 4.35
CA LYS A 274 -7.59 22.81 3.82
C LYS A 274 -6.93 21.57 3.25
N PHE A 275 -5.59 21.51 3.23
CA PHE A 275 -4.79 20.34 2.88
C PHE A 275 -4.20 19.70 4.15
N GLY A 276 -4.97 18.83 4.77
CA GLY A 276 -4.71 18.29 6.12
C GLY A 276 -3.76 17.08 6.17
N HIS A 277 -3.48 16.40 5.06
CA HIS A 277 -2.67 15.16 4.99
C HIS A 277 -1.37 15.36 4.21
N GLY A 278 -0.57 14.31 4.08
CA GLY A 278 0.62 14.28 3.22
C GLY A 278 0.26 14.11 1.75
N ALA A 279 1.22 14.38 0.87
CA ALA A 279 1.00 14.28 -0.57
C ALA A 279 0.94 12.83 -1.10
N GLY A 280 1.16 11.81 -0.23
CA GLY A 280 1.04 10.42 -0.66
C GLY A 280 1.77 9.41 0.21
N HIS A 281 1.74 8.18 -0.24
CA HIS A 281 2.31 7.00 0.43
C HIS A 281 2.82 5.99 -0.60
N GLY A 282 3.62 5.01 -0.15
CA GLY A 282 4.02 3.88 -0.97
C GLY A 282 2.87 2.91 -1.20
N VAL A 283 2.88 2.26 -2.34
CA VAL A 283 1.92 1.22 -2.74
C VAL A 283 2.66 -0.04 -3.18
N GLY A 284 2.11 -1.20 -2.90
CA GLY A 284 2.67 -2.48 -3.29
C GLY A 284 1.76 -3.64 -2.92
N LEU A 285 2.24 -4.60 -2.13
CA LEU A 285 1.42 -5.67 -1.57
C LEU A 285 0.41 -5.15 -0.55
N GLU A 286 0.66 -3.99 0.02
CA GLU A 286 -0.30 -3.23 0.82
C GLU A 286 -0.63 -1.92 0.10
N VAL A 287 -1.85 -1.42 0.32
CA VAL A 287 -2.24 -0.10 -0.19
C VAL A 287 -1.31 0.96 0.40
N HIS A 288 -1.05 0.88 1.71
CA HIS A 288 -0.15 1.79 2.41
C HIS A 288 1.13 1.07 2.84
N GLU A 289 2.24 1.36 2.19
CA GLU A 289 3.57 0.89 2.59
C GLU A 289 4.64 1.99 2.45
N ALA A 290 5.91 1.67 2.61
CA ALA A 290 6.99 2.63 2.34
C ALA A 290 7.15 2.86 0.81
N PRO A 291 7.52 4.10 0.39
CA PRO A 291 7.88 5.27 1.18
C PRO A 291 6.68 6.14 1.60
N GLY A 292 6.82 6.96 2.64
CA GLY A 292 5.83 8.00 2.95
C GLY A 292 6.17 9.32 2.24
N LEU A 293 5.16 9.98 1.66
CA LEU A 293 5.26 11.31 1.05
C LEU A 293 4.50 12.34 1.88
N GLY A 294 4.72 12.34 3.19
CA GLY A 294 3.96 13.15 4.14
C GLY A 294 4.82 14.08 4.98
N ARG A 295 4.23 14.57 6.08
CA ARG A 295 4.80 15.59 6.97
C ARG A 295 6.09 15.17 7.70
N THR A 296 6.37 13.88 7.83
CA THR A 296 7.60 13.37 8.43
C THR A 296 8.65 13.14 7.35
N ARG A 297 9.88 13.59 7.62
CA ARG A 297 10.99 13.34 6.71
C ARG A 297 11.32 11.84 6.75
N GLY A 298 11.23 11.19 5.60
CA GLY A 298 11.65 9.81 5.37
C GLY A 298 12.99 9.73 4.64
N ASP A 299 13.38 8.51 4.31
CA ASP A 299 14.51 8.27 3.41
C ASP A 299 14.19 8.88 2.02
N PRO A 300 15.22 9.22 1.21
CA PRO A 300 15.00 9.67 -0.16
C PRO A 300 14.30 8.58 -0.98
N LEU A 301 13.53 9.00 -1.96
CA LEU A 301 12.95 8.11 -2.97
C LEU A 301 14.09 7.46 -3.77
N ALA A 302 13.89 6.20 -4.14
CA ALA A 302 14.82 5.47 -5.00
C ALA A 302 14.10 4.95 -6.24
N ALA A 303 14.80 4.88 -7.35
CA ALA A 303 14.29 4.25 -8.56
C ALA A 303 13.77 2.83 -8.28
N GLY A 304 12.60 2.49 -8.81
CA GLY A 304 11.87 1.26 -8.50
C GLY A 304 10.90 1.36 -7.32
N MET A 305 10.89 2.45 -6.55
CA MET A 305 9.81 2.70 -5.59
C MET A 305 8.52 3.07 -6.32
N VAL A 306 7.38 2.69 -5.74
CA VAL A 306 6.05 3.07 -6.22
C VAL A 306 5.33 3.80 -5.09
N CYS A 307 4.75 4.95 -5.40
CA CYS A 307 4.05 5.79 -4.43
C CYS A 307 2.86 6.50 -5.07
N THR A 308 1.95 7.02 -4.24
CA THR A 308 0.87 7.90 -4.69
C THR A 308 1.32 9.36 -4.71
N VAL A 309 0.65 10.19 -5.52
CA VAL A 309 0.70 11.66 -5.46
C VAL A 309 -0.74 12.16 -5.47
N GLU A 310 -1.24 12.56 -4.29
CA GLU A 310 -2.67 12.70 -3.99
C GLU A 310 -3.05 13.99 -3.22
N PRO A 311 -2.59 15.18 -3.59
CA PRO A 311 -3.01 16.38 -2.88
C PRO A 311 -4.52 16.57 -2.94
N GLY A 312 -5.09 17.15 -1.86
CA GLY A 312 -6.51 17.41 -1.78
C GLY A 312 -6.84 18.69 -1.01
N ILE A 313 -7.98 19.29 -1.34
CA ILE A 313 -8.58 20.43 -0.64
C ILE A 313 -9.96 20.00 -0.13
N TYR A 314 -10.20 20.15 1.17
CA TYR A 314 -11.45 19.78 1.80
C TYR A 314 -12.05 20.99 2.53
N ILE A 315 -13.19 21.48 2.01
CA ILE A 315 -13.90 22.66 2.53
C ILE A 315 -15.18 22.19 3.17
N GLU A 316 -15.24 22.21 4.50
CA GLU A 316 -16.39 21.77 5.26
C GLU A 316 -17.67 22.46 4.82
N GLY A 317 -18.72 21.70 4.58
CA GLY A 317 -20.03 22.18 4.14
C GLY A 317 -20.08 22.61 2.65
N LEU A 318 -18.96 22.51 1.90
CA LEU A 318 -18.94 22.90 0.48
C LEU A 318 -18.54 21.71 -0.42
N ALA A 319 -17.31 21.25 -0.38
CA ALA A 319 -16.82 20.14 -1.21
C ALA A 319 -15.44 19.64 -0.76
N GLY A 320 -15.12 18.41 -1.19
CA GLY A 320 -13.76 17.86 -1.22
C GLY A 320 -13.30 17.65 -2.67
N VAL A 321 -12.02 17.88 -2.92
CA VAL A 321 -11.37 17.55 -4.19
C VAL A 321 -10.06 16.84 -3.88
N ARG A 322 -9.83 15.65 -4.47
CA ARG A 322 -8.55 14.95 -4.50
C ARG A 322 -8.31 14.40 -5.90
N ILE A 323 -7.08 14.52 -6.36
CA ILE A 323 -6.60 13.94 -7.61
C ILE A 323 -5.33 13.19 -7.31
N GLU A 324 -5.29 11.92 -7.67
CA GLU A 324 -4.24 10.99 -7.30
C GLU A 324 -3.84 10.11 -8.47
N ASP A 325 -2.55 9.82 -8.57
CA ASP A 325 -2.02 8.74 -9.40
C ASP A 325 -1.07 7.86 -8.59
N THR A 326 -1.05 6.57 -8.89
CA THR A 326 0.06 5.67 -8.55
C THR A 326 1.23 5.93 -9.51
N VAL A 327 2.42 6.15 -8.96
CA VAL A 327 3.61 6.63 -9.67
C VAL A 327 4.82 5.76 -9.38
N LEU A 328 5.49 5.26 -10.40
CA LEU A 328 6.80 4.62 -10.32
C LEU A 328 7.89 5.70 -10.32
N VAL A 329 8.77 5.65 -9.34
CA VAL A 329 9.96 6.48 -9.28
C VAL A 329 11.00 5.94 -10.28
N THR A 330 11.46 6.78 -11.19
CA THR A 330 12.54 6.47 -12.12
C THR A 330 13.73 7.41 -11.89
N GLU A 331 14.86 7.12 -12.52
CA GLU A 331 16.07 7.96 -12.43
C GLU A 331 15.81 9.40 -12.91
N VAL A 332 14.89 9.57 -13.86
CA VAL A 332 14.66 10.86 -14.53
C VAL A 332 13.35 11.54 -14.13
N GLY A 333 12.45 10.85 -13.43
CA GLY A 333 11.14 11.41 -13.06
C GLY A 333 10.15 10.35 -12.56
N GLY A 334 8.88 10.76 -12.39
CA GLY A 334 7.77 9.89 -12.05
C GLY A 334 7.06 9.35 -13.31
N GLU A 335 6.90 8.03 -13.43
CA GLU A 335 6.06 7.37 -14.44
C GLU A 335 4.73 6.97 -13.82
N ARG A 336 3.62 7.44 -14.36
CA ARG A 336 2.29 7.05 -13.86
C ARG A 336 1.96 5.60 -14.23
N LEU A 337 1.48 4.84 -13.25
CA LEU A 337 0.95 3.49 -13.45
C LEU A 337 -0.57 3.47 -13.59
N THR A 338 -1.25 4.57 -13.26
CA THR A 338 -2.66 4.84 -13.52
C THR A 338 -2.78 5.92 -14.58
N ALA A 339 -3.70 5.77 -15.52
CA ALA A 339 -3.76 6.61 -16.71
C ALA A 339 -5.11 7.33 -16.92
N PHE A 340 -6.11 7.11 -16.03
CA PHE A 340 -7.41 7.77 -16.13
C PHE A 340 -7.26 9.30 -16.24
N PRO A 341 -8.01 9.98 -17.14
CA PRO A 341 -7.90 11.42 -17.36
C PRO A 341 -8.03 12.25 -16.06
N LYS A 342 -7.30 13.36 -16.00
CA LYS A 342 -7.30 14.27 -14.84
C LYS A 342 -8.13 15.54 -15.05
N GLU A 343 -8.60 15.79 -16.24
CA GLU A 343 -9.51 16.88 -16.54
C GLU A 343 -10.84 16.64 -15.84
N LEU A 344 -11.46 17.71 -15.31
CA LEU A 344 -12.76 17.60 -14.64
C LEU A 344 -13.82 17.08 -15.62
N GLN A 345 -14.26 15.85 -15.37
CA GLN A 345 -15.35 15.25 -16.13
C GLN A 345 -16.69 15.59 -15.50
N VAL A 346 -17.60 16.10 -16.32
CA VAL A 346 -18.98 16.35 -15.94
C VAL A 346 -19.82 15.12 -16.34
N THR A 347 -20.47 14.51 -15.37
CA THR A 347 -21.29 13.30 -15.57
C THR A 347 -22.74 13.64 -15.29
N GLY A 348 -23.63 13.17 -16.15
CA GLY A 348 -25.08 13.34 -15.99
C GLY A 348 -25.73 12.33 -15.04
#